data_485c9c9c63fe1ad7dcbc184313218e20
#
_entry.id   485c9c9c63fe1ad7dcbc184313218e20
#
_cell.length_a   1.000
_cell.length_b   1.000
_cell.length_c   1.000
_cell.angle_alpha   90.00
_cell.angle_beta   90.00
_cell.angle_gamma   90.00
#
_symmetry.space_group_name_H-M   'P 1'
#
loop_
_entity.id
_entity.type
_entity.pdbx_description
1 polymer ?
#
loop_
_entity_poly.entity_id
_entity_poly.type
_entity_poly.pdbx_seq_one_letter_code
_entity_poly.pdbx_strand_id
1 'polypeptide(L)'
;GGQVKVVRITGGVSSDIGQGPSATARPLGATIVHVTNQARPLSQPGSRFRYGYVEVTPITVNGKAQLNAVNRLRLHDEYLYGISEVSNSWPDAALQTQVLAARTYALSKIDAGLRKSCNCHLDDGYGPFSDQAFTGWTKQASAQGGRWLAAVNATHASPTTGLAILKDGKAIKAFYSSSNGGASQAVAEAWGGETFPYLISVPDPYSLDPSNPDASWTKVITQAQAAQAFGVPGVWQLAVTERTTAGAVKRIAATLADGSSVTRTGNEMRSLFGLKSNYVTAIDGNAGVPVAQPVAPGVPVVEVPPSERSVELLTGARVDQPAGKPFDIKAKVDPAQKGLRVWLQQRVGEEWTTLVKKKTKAKGKVSFTIKDPWPPATTLVYRVVTTKKTVIVGTSTELAIGVVPSVKQRTVSLLSPAAVTKKQGKSFTIKAKMRPGKKGLTVWHQVLVNGDPETGEWRTIGTKKTQAGGKISFTIKKATPAGSSYLYRIVVVDDRQAAGVSPVIAVTVT
;
A
#
# COMPACT_ATOMS: atom_id res chain seq x y z
N GLY A 1 24.67 27.42 -18.12
CA GLY A 1 23.93 26.15 -18.01
C GLY A 1 24.63 25.21 -17.06
N GLY A 2 23.86 24.43 -16.28
CA GLY A 2 24.43 23.44 -15.39
C GLY A 2 25.13 22.31 -16.17
N GLN A 3 26.03 21.62 -15.50
CA GLN A 3 26.71 20.45 -16.06
C GLN A 3 26.49 19.23 -15.19
N VAL A 4 26.44 18.06 -15.81
CA VAL A 4 26.40 16.75 -15.15
C VAL A 4 27.84 16.23 -15.06
N LYS A 5 28.31 16.00 -13.85
CA LYS A 5 29.59 15.34 -13.59
C LYS A 5 29.40 13.86 -13.43
N VAL A 6 30.15 13.05 -14.12
CA VAL A 6 30.16 11.59 -14.03
C VAL A 6 31.41 11.14 -13.30
N VAL A 7 31.25 10.38 -12.24
CA VAL A 7 32.35 9.81 -11.46
C VAL A 7 32.21 8.28 -11.38
N ARG A 8 33.33 7.58 -11.38
CA ARG A 8 33.44 6.17 -11.06
C ARG A 8 33.75 6.04 -9.56
N ILE A 9 33.03 5.18 -8.86
CA ILE A 9 33.32 4.84 -7.47
C ILE A 9 33.76 3.39 -7.40
N THR A 10 34.98 3.15 -6.95
CA THR A 10 35.55 1.80 -6.77
C THR A 10 36.15 1.72 -5.36
N GLY A 11 35.70 0.80 -4.55
CA GLY A 11 36.16 0.63 -3.16
C GLY A 11 35.99 1.86 -2.26
N GLY A 12 34.99 2.71 -2.55
CA GLY A 12 34.72 3.97 -1.83
C GLY A 12 35.55 5.18 -2.34
N VAL A 13 36.43 4.99 -3.32
CA VAL A 13 37.22 6.07 -3.94
C VAL A 13 36.52 6.51 -5.24
N SER A 14 36.28 7.83 -5.37
CA SER A 14 35.70 8.39 -6.58
C SER A 14 36.82 8.89 -7.54
N SER A 15 36.63 8.59 -8.82
CA SER A 15 37.48 9.14 -9.91
C SER A 15 36.60 9.75 -10.97
N ASP A 16 37.02 10.89 -11.50
CA ASP A 16 36.31 11.61 -12.55
C ASP A 16 36.35 10.82 -13.86
N ILE A 17 35.18 10.66 -14.51
CA ILE A 17 35.06 10.11 -15.87
C ILE A 17 34.91 11.25 -16.88
N GLY A 18 34.11 12.26 -16.53
CA GLY A 18 33.87 13.42 -17.40
C GLY A 18 32.74 14.29 -16.90
N GLN A 19 32.52 15.38 -17.60
CA GLN A 19 31.41 16.31 -17.36
C GLN A 19 30.87 16.87 -18.68
N GLY A 20 29.59 17.23 -18.68
CA GLY A 20 28.90 17.76 -19.86
C GLY A 20 27.48 18.24 -19.56
N PRO A 21 26.78 18.76 -20.58
CA PRO A 21 25.40 19.21 -20.43
C PRO A 21 24.42 18.06 -20.09
N SER A 22 24.82 16.85 -20.39
CA SER A 22 24.03 15.62 -20.06
C SER A 22 24.97 14.44 -19.87
N ALA A 23 24.42 13.37 -19.23
CA ALA A 23 25.04 12.06 -19.17
C ALA A 23 24.03 10.99 -19.56
N THR A 24 24.48 9.90 -20.19
CA THR A 24 23.63 8.79 -20.60
C THR A 24 24.14 7.48 -20.01
N ALA A 25 23.26 6.73 -19.34
CA ALA A 25 23.52 5.40 -18.86
C ALA A 25 22.69 4.37 -19.65
N ARG A 26 23.35 3.34 -20.20
CA ARG A 26 22.70 2.25 -20.94
C ARG A 26 22.94 0.92 -20.26
N PRO A 27 21.89 0.08 -20.07
CA PRO A 27 22.09 -1.31 -19.68
C PRO A 27 22.80 -2.05 -20.82
N LEU A 28 23.74 -2.93 -20.47
CA LEU A 28 24.42 -3.80 -21.43
C LEU A 28 24.06 -5.27 -21.14
N GLY A 29 23.51 -5.97 -22.14
CA GLY A 29 23.10 -7.35 -22.00
C GLY A 29 22.05 -7.53 -20.88
N ALA A 30 22.37 -8.34 -19.87
CA ALA A 30 21.49 -8.63 -18.73
C ALA A 30 21.66 -7.62 -17.57
N THR A 31 22.42 -6.53 -17.74
CA THR A 31 22.66 -5.55 -16.66
C THR A 31 21.44 -4.65 -16.43
N ILE A 32 21.44 -3.96 -15.31
CA ILE A 32 20.37 -3.05 -14.89
C ILE A 32 21.02 -1.71 -14.50
N VAL A 33 20.47 -0.62 -15.01
CA VAL A 33 20.79 0.73 -14.54
C VAL A 33 19.95 1.04 -13.32
N HIS A 34 20.60 1.41 -12.22
CA HIS A 34 19.92 1.88 -11.00
C HIS A 34 20.01 3.39 -10.91
N VAL A 35 18.88 4.03 -10.75
CA VAL A 35 18.78 5.49 -10.49
C VAL A 35 18.30 5.68 -9.06
N THR A 36 19.15 6.28 -8.23
CA THR A 36 18.85 6.48 -6.80
C THR A 36 19.15 7.91 -6.37
N ASN A 37 18.41 8.36 -5.39
CA ASN A 37 18.68 9.58 -4.63
C ASN A 37 18.17 9.42 -3.19
N GLN A 38 18.25 10.47 -2.37
CA GLN A 38 17.76 10.39 -0.99
C GLN A 38 16.26 10.13 -0.88
N ALA A 39 15.46 10.63 -1.84
CA ALA A 39 14.01 10.42 -1.87
C ALA A 39 13.60 9.08 -2.53
N ARG A 40 14.49 8.49 -3.32
CA ARG A 40 14.26 7.22 -4.03
C ARG A 40 15.47 6.28 -3.84
N PRO A 41 15.52 5.53 -2.73
CA PRO A 41 16.57 4.54 -2.50
C PRO A 41 16.45 3.34 -3.43
N LEU A 42 17.47 2.49 -3.51
CA LEU A 42 17.49 1.26 -4.33
C LEU A 42 16.34 0.29 -4.02
N SER A 43 15.81 0.34 -2.80
CA SER A 43 14.67 -0.47 -2.37
C SER A 43 13.33 -0.03 -2.96
N GLN A 44 13.24 1.21 -3.46
CA GLN A 44 11.97 1.67 -4.04
C GLN A 44 11.74 1.08 -5.44
N PRO A 45 10.50 0.64 -5.73
CA PRO A 45 10.06 0.33 -7.09
C PRO A 45 10.31 1.53 -8.02
N GLY A 46 10.65 1.27 -9.29
CA GLY A 46 10.91 2.31 -10.28
C GLY A 46 12.34 2.86 -10.31
N SER A 47 13.26 2.28 -9.52
CA SER A 47 14.68 2.66 -9.55
C SER A 47 15.54 1.80 -10.48
N ARG A 48 14.98 0.78 -11.12
CA ARG A 48 15.70 -0.25 -11.88
C ARG A 48 15.24 -0.29 -13.33
N PHE A 49 16.19 -0.03 -14.25
CA PHE A 49 15.91 0.05 -15.68
C PHE A 49 16.79 -0.94 -16.45
N ARG A 50 16.17 -1.78 -17.26
CA ARG A 50 16.83 -2.80 -18.07
C ARG A 50 16.82 -2.47 -19.56
N TYR A 51 15.90 -1.61 -19.99
CA TYR A 51 15.67 -1.31 -21.40
C TYR A 51 15.96 0.15 -21.70
N GLY A 52 16.17 0.44 -22.99
CA GLY A 52 16.43 1.78 -23.48
C GLY A 52 17.71 2.40 -22.89
N TYR A 53 17.61 3.63 -22.46
CA TYR A 53 18.70 4.35 -21.76
C TYR A 53 18.15 5.44 -20.85
N VAL A 54 18.89 5.72 -19.78
CA VAL A 54 18.59 6.83 -18.86
C VAL A 54 19.45 8.03 -19.24
N GLU A 55 18.82 9.13 -19.59
CA GLU A 55 19.43 10.43 -19.83
C GLU A 55 19.32 11.29 -18.57
N VAL A 56 20.43 11.82 -18.10
CA VAL A 56 20.50 12.70 -16.93
C VAL A 56 20.89 14.10 -17.38
N THR A 57 20.05 15.08 -17.05
CA THR A 57 20.28 16.49 -17.38
C THR A 57 20.11 17.38 -16.16
N PRO A 58 20.80 18.52 -16.07
CA PRO A 58 20.56 19.50 -15.02
C PRO A 58 19.27 20.27 -15.29
N ILE A 59 18.47 20.47 -14.25
CA ILE A 59 17.27 21.31 -14.28
C ILE A 59 17.24 22.25 -13.07
N THR A 60 16.43 23.30 -13.15
CA THR A 60 16.16 24.17 -12.01
C THR A 60 14.69 24.03 -11.60
N VAL A 61 14.45 23.59 -10.38
CA VAL A 61 13.12 23.46 -9.80
C VAL A 61 13.03 24.36 -8.57
N ASN A 62 12.10 25.31 -8.57
CA ASN A 62 11.93 26.28 -7.47
C ASN A 62 13.24 27.00 -7.10
N GLY A 63 14.03 27.40 -8.09
CA GLY A 63 15.31 28.10 -7.92
C GLY A 63 16.48 27.20 -7.46
N LYS A 64 16.27 25.89 -7.28
CA LYS A 64 17.31 24.93 -6.87
C LYS A 64 17.76 24.07 -8.04
N ALA A 65 19.07 23.92 -8.21
CA ALA A 65 19.66 23.01 -9.19
C ALA A 65 19.37 21.55 -8.78
N GLN A 66 18.87 20.77 -9.72
CA GLN A 66 18.57 19.33 -9.55
C GLN A 66 19.01 18.56 -10.80
N LEU A 67 19.10 17.25 -10.68
CA LEU A 67 19.28 16.35 -11.81
C LEU A 67 17.93 15.75 -12.18
N ASN A 68 17.60 15.84 -13.47
CA ASN A 68 16.44 15.18 -14.07
C ASN A 68 16.92 13.90 -14.76
N ALA A 69 16.35 12.76 -14.39
CA ALA A 69 16.65 11.47 -15.00
C ALA A 69 15.44 11.00 -15.83
N VAL A 70 15.61 10.89 -17.13
CA VAL A 70 14.57 10.48 -18.07
C VAL A 70 14.94 9.12 -18.67
N ASN A 71 14.11 8.12 -18.48
CA ASN A 71 14.27 6.84 -19.14
C ASN A 71 13.64 6.90 -20.54
N ARG A 72 14.44 6.67 -21.58
CA ARG A 72 14.00 6.69 -22.98
C ARG A 72 13.79 5.25 -23.48
N LEU A 73 12.55 4.96 -23.83
CA LEU A 73 12.05 3.60 -24.08
C LEU A 73 11.24 3.55 -25.37
N ARG A 74 11.22 2.38 -26.02
CA ARG A 74 10.20 2.05 -27.02
C ARG A 74 8.86 1.85 -26.30
N LEU A 75 7.78 2.36 -26.90
CA LEU A 75 6.48 2.33 -26.26
C LEU A 75 5.87 0.94 -26.16
N HIS A 76 5.85 0.18 -27.29
CA HIS A 76 4.97 -0.99 -27.42
C HIS A 76 5.45 -2.22 -26.66
N ASP A 77 6.70 -2.22 -26.23
CA ASP A 77 7.34 -3.28 -25.44
C ASP A 77 8.03 -2.74 -24.18
N GLU A 78 9.17 -2.06 -24.31
CA GLU A 78 10.06 -1.67 -23.21
C GLU A 78 9.37 -0.84 -22.13
N TYR A 79 8.56 0.14 -22.54
CA TYR A 79 7.77 0.95 -21.60
C TYR A 79 6.69 0.14 -20.92
N LEU A 80 5.90 -0.60 -21.72
CA LEU A 80 4.78 -1.38 -21.16
C LEU A 80 5.24 -2.52 -20.27
N TYR A 81 6.42 -3.11 -20.50
CA TYR A 81 6.99 -4.09 -19.57
C TYR A 81 7.18 -3.56 -18.16
N GLY A 82 7.38 -2.26 -17.97
CA GLY A 82 7.59 -1.63 -16.69
C GLY A 82 6.34 -1.04 -16.02
N ILE A 83 5.18 -1.06 -16.68
CA ILE A 83 3.91 -0.55 -16.12
C ILE A 83 3.41 -1.46 -14.99
N SER A 84 3.09 -0.86 -13.85
CA SER A 84 2.76 -1.55 -12.58
C SER A 84 1.44 -1.12 -11.97
N GLU A 85 0.43 -0.87 -12.79
CA GLU A 85 -0.90 -0.43 -12.35
C GLU A 85 -1.73 -1.54 -11.71
N VAL A 86 -1.48 -2.80 -12.08
CA VAL A 86 -2.27 -3.96 -11.65
C VAL A 86 -1.36 -5.11 -11.21
N SER A 87 -1.89 -6.02 -10.40
CA SER A 87 -1.17 -7.24 -10.02
C SER A 87 -0.98 -8.18 -11.22
N ASN A 88 0.20 -8.84 -11.31
CA ASN A 88 0.46 -9.86 -12.33
C ASN A 88 -0.42 -11.12 -12.16
N SER A 89 -1.10 -11.27 -11.02
CA SER A 89 -2.00 -12.40 -10.73
C SER A 89 -3.39 -12.27 -11.35
N TRP A 90 -3.73 -11.11 -11.90
CA TRP A 90 -5.03 -10.89 -12.52
C TRP A 90 -5.27 -11.82 -13.73
N PRO A 91 -6.53 -12.09 -14.11
CA PRO A 91 -6.85 -12.86 -15.30
C PRO A 91 -6.20 -12.28 -16.55
N ASP A 92 -5.78 -13.14 -17.49
CA ASP A 92 -5.02 -12.72 -18.68
C ASP A 92 -5.77 -11.71 -19.55
N ALA A 93 -7.10 -11.85 -19.68
CA ALA A 93 -7.92 -10.87 -20.39
C ALA A 93 -7.88 -9.48 -19.72
N ALA A 94 -7.87 -9.43 -18.40
CA ALA A 94 -7.76 -8.16 -17.65
C ALA A 94 -6.35 -7.56 -17.80
N LEU A 95 -5.28 -8.39 -17.79
CA LEU A 95 -3.92 -7.94 -18.06
C LEU A 95 -3.80 -7.35 -19.47
N GLN A 96 -4.33 -8.02 -20.50
CA GLN A 96 -4.32 -7.54 -21.88
C GLN A 96 -5.11 -6.24 -22.04
N THR A 97 -6.28 -6.12 -21.40
CA THR A 97 -7.09 -4.90 -21.39
C THR A 97 -6.33 -3.74 -20.75
N GLN A 98 -5.65 -4.00 -19.62
CA GLN A 98 -4.82 -2.99 -18.95
C GLN A 98 -3.65 -2.54 -19.83
N VAL A 99 -2.98 -3.47 -20.54
CA VAL A 99 -1.91 -3.12 -21.48
C VAL A 99 -2.44 -2.24 -22.61
N LEU A 100 -3.61 -2.57 -23.16
CA LEU A 100 -4.26 -1.81 -24.23
C LEU A 100 -4.59 -0.38 -23.76
N ALA A 101 -5.20 -0.25 -22.59
CA ALA A 101 -5.51 1.04 -21.98
C ALA A 101 -4.24 1.86 -21.69
N ALA A 102 -3.23 1.23 -21.08
CA ALA A 102 -1.97 1.90 -20.73
C ALA A 102 -1.21 2.40 -21.97
N ARG A 103 -1.14 1.57 -23.02
CA ARG A 103 -0.54 1.97 -24.31
C ARG A 103 -1.27 3.15 -24.93
N THR A 104 -2.61 3.10 -24.95
CA THR A 104 -3.44 4.15 -25.54
C THR A 104 -3.29 5.46 -24.77
N TYR A 105 -3.28 5.40 -23.43
CA TYR A 105 -3.02 6.57 -22.59
C TYR A 105 -1.65 7.17 -22.89
N ALA A 106 -0.60 6.35 -22.95
CA ALA A 106 0.76 6.80 -23.26
C ALA A 106 0.85 7.44 -24.66
N LEU A 107 0.21 6.84 -25.69
CA LEU A 107 0.12 7.44 -27.02
C LEU A 107 -0.51 8.82 -26.98
N SER A 108 -1.62 9.01 -26.26
CA SER A 108 -2.27 10.31 -26.14
C SER A 108 -1.38 11.38 -25.50
N LYS A 109 -0.45 10.99 -24.63
CA LYS A 109 0.55 11.88 -24.02
C LYS A 109 1.71 12.18 -24.99
N ILE A 110 2.11 11.18 -25.77
CA ILE A 110 3.15 11.34 -26.81
C ILE A 110 2.65 12.30 -27.90
N ASP A 111 1.41 12.16 -28.34
CA ASP A 111 0.76 13.05 -29.31
C ASP A 111 0.67 14.50 -28.82
N ALA A 112 0.55 14.71 -27.51
CA ALA A 112 0.58 16.04 -26.90
C ALA A 112 1.99 16.67 -26.83
N GLY A 113 3.05 15.89 -27.12
CA GLY A 113 4.44 16.33 -27.14
C GLY A 113 5.15 16.29 -25.77
N LEU A 114 6.43 16.62 -25.80
CA LEU A 114 7.26 16.65 -24.60
C LEU A 114 6.87 17.79 -23.65
N ARG A 115 6.72 17.45 -22.38
CA ARG A 115 6.56 18.44 -21.31
C ARG A 115 7.92 19.10 -21.00
N LYS A 116 7.98 20.43 -21.11
CA LYS A 116 9.20 21.20 -20.88
C LYS A 116 9.73 21.09 -19.44
N SER A 117 8.85 20.88 -18.48
CA SER A 117 9.22 20.78 -17.06
C SER A 117 10.08 19.57 -16.71
N CYS A 118 9.97 18.48 -17.46
CA CYS A 118 10.71 17.24 -17.23
C CYS A 118 11.46 16.72 -18.47
N ASN A 119 11.29 17.36 -19.63
CA ASN A 119 11.76 16.83 -20.92
C ASN A 119 11.29 15.37 -21.16
N CYS A 120 10.06 15.07 -20.75
CA CYS A 120 9.47 13.73 -20.80
C CYS A 120 8.02 13.79 -21.33
N HIS A 121 7.50 12.65 -21.86
CA HIS A 121 6.09 12.53 -22.22
C HIS A 121 5.22 12.16 -21.00
N LEU A 122 5.73 11.30 -20.12
CA LEU A 122 5.03 10.77 -18.95
C LEU A 122 5.91 10.87 -17.70
N ASP A 123 5.26 10.98 -16.56
CA ASP A 123 5.84 10.88 -15.22
C ASP A 123 5.58 9.48 -14.64
N ASP A 124 6.50 8.96 -13.86
CA ASP A 124 6.56 7.56 -13.43
C ASP A 124 5.69 7.19 -12.22
N GLY A 125 4.77 8.03 -11.84
CA GLY A 125 3.78 7.68 -10.83
C GLY A 125 4.18 7.91 -9.37
N TYR A 126 5.30 8.58 -9.10
CA TYR A 126 5.78 8.88 -7.73
C TYR A 126 5.52 10.31 -7.28
N GLY A 127 4.37 10.85 -7.58
CA GLY A 127 4.02 12.20 -7.16
C GLY A 127 2.54 12.52 -7.35
N PRO A 128 2.08 13.66 -6.85
CA PRO A 128 0.68 14.05 -6.94
C PRO A 128 0.19 14.33 -8.37
N PHE A 129 1.10 14.39 -9.34
CA PHE A 129 0.83 14.65 -10.75
C PHE A 129 1.32 13.53 -11.67
N SER A 130 1.46 12.32 -11.12
CA SER A 130 1.90 11.14 -11.85
C SER A 130 0.94 10.74 -12.97
N ASP A 131 1.48 10.25 -14.09
CA ASP A 131 0.68 9.77 -15.21
C ASP A 131 0.33 8.29 -15.05
N GLN A 132 1.35 7.42 -14.91
CA GLN A 132 1.18 5.97 -14.79
C GLN A 132 2.22 5.39 -13.84
N ALA A 133 1.82 4.43 -13.02
CA ALA A 133 2.76 3.69 -12.17
C ALA A 133 3.73 2.90 -13.02
N PHE A 134 5.01 3.32 -13.02
CA PHE A 134 6.07 2.67 -13.77
C PHE A 134 7.18 2.23 -12.81
N THR A 135 7.41 0.92 -12.70
CA THR A 135 8.44 0.35 -11.82
C THR A 135 9.60 -0.30 -12.57
N GLY A 136 9.63 -0.13 -13.90
CA GLY A 136 10.69 -0.63 -14.75
C GLY A 136 10.91 -2.14 -14.62
N TRP A 137 12.16 -2.56 -14.44
CA TRP A 137 12.52 -3.97 -14.31
C TRP A 137 11.83 -4.68 -13.14
N THR A 138 11.47 -3.97 -12.08
CA THR A 138 10.83 -4.56 -10.89
C THR A 138 9.50 -5.25 -11.24
N LYS A 139 8.72 -4.73 -12.20
CA LYS A 139 7.48 -5.33 -12.68
C LYS A 139 7.69 -6.73 -13.23
N GLN A 140 8.71 -6.90 -14.07
CA GLN A 140 9.03 -8.18 -14.69
C GLN A 140 9.67 -9.17 -13.72
N ALA A 141 10.50 -8.68 -12.81
CA ALA A 141 11.20 -9.48 -11.82
C ALA A 141 10.29 -9.92 -10.65
N SER A 142 9.10 -9.33 -10.52
CA SER A 142 8.14 -9.70 -9.48
C SER A 142 7.45 -11.04 -9.77
N ALA A 143 6.77 -11.58 -8.76
CA ALA A 143 6.03 -12.83 -8.90
C ALA A 143 5.08 -12.78 -10.11
N GLN A 144 5.08 -13.83 -10.91
CA GLN A 144 4.28 -13.97 -12.15
C GLN A 144 4.54 -12.87 -13.20
N GLY A 145 5.69 -12.19 -13.16
CA GLY A 145 6.05 -11.14 -14.13
C GLY A 145 5.99 -11.63 -15.58
N GLY A 146 6.25 -12.91 -15.85
CA GLY A 146 6.09 -13.51 -17.17
C GLY A 146 4.67 -13.41 -17.75
N ARG A 147 3.62 -13.42 -16.92
CA ARG A 147 2.23 -13.23 -17.38
C ARG A 147 1.99 -11.80 -17.88
N TRP A 148 2.56 -10.81 -17.21
CA TRP A 148 2.50 -9.44 -17.69
C TRP A 148 3.22 -9.26 -19.03
N LEU A 149 4.42 -9.83 -19.17
CA LEU A 149 5.13 -9.82 -20.45
C LEU A 149 4.32 -10.50 -21.56
N ALA A 150 3.70 -11.64 -21.27
CA ALA A 150 2.84 -12.35 -22.22
C ALA A 150 1.65 -11.48 -22.66
N ALA A 151 1.01 -10.74 -21.73
CA ALA A 151 -0.08 -9.83 -22.06
C ALA A 151 0.38 -8.66 -22.94
N VAL A 152 1.56 -8.08 -22.68
CA VAL A 152 2.14 -7.05 -23.54
C VAL A 152 2.40 -7.61 -24.94
N ASN A 153 3.06 -8.78 -25.03
CA ASN A 153 3.41 -9.42 -26.30
C ASN A 153 2.18 -9.84 -27.11
N ALA A 154 1.10 -10.24 -26.45
CA ALA A 154 -0.16 -10.60 -27.12
C ALA A 154 -0.90 -9.39 -27.74
N THR A 155 -0.54 -8.17 -27.39
CA THR A 155 -1.23 -6.95 -27.83
C THR A 155 -0.37 -6.06 -28.74
N HIS A 156 0.80 -6.51 -29.17
CA HIS A 156 1.60 -5.82 -30.18
C HIS A 156 2.09 -6.81 -31.28
N ALA A 157 2.21 -6.32 -32.50
CA ALA A 157 2.72 -7.11 -33.62
C ALA A 157 4.25 -6.98 -33.77
N SER A 158 4.83 -5.89 -33.27
CA SER A 158 6.29 -5.61 -33.28
C SER A 158 6.62 -4.57 -32.22
N PRO A 159 7.91 -4.32 -31.92
CA PRO A 159 8.34 -3.24 -31.02
C PRO A 159 7.81 -1.84 -31.39
N THR A 160 7.39 -1.66 -32.65
CA THR A 160 6.90 -0.37 -33.18
C THR A 160 5.42 -0.39 -33.56
N THR A 161 4.71 -1.51 -33.38
CA THR A 161 3.31 -1.66 -33.82
C THR A 161 2.50 -2.41 -32.76
N GLY A 162 1.50 -1.78 -32.20
CA GLY A 162 0.63 -2.37 -31.17
C GLY A 162 -0.80 -1.87 -31.25
N LEU A 163 -1.72 -2.64 -30.65
CA LEU A 163 -3.13 -2.29 -30.59
C LEU A 163 -3.33 -1.06 -29.68
N ALA A 164 -4.15 -0.13 -30.14
CA ALA A 164 -4.56 1.07 -29.39
C ALA A 164 -6.05 1.36 -29.62
N ILE A 165 -6.68 2.06 -28.69
CA ILE A 165 -8.09 2.50 -28.80
C ILE A 165 -8.08 3.90 -29.43
N LEU A 166 -8.71 4.02 -30.57
CA LEU A 166 -8.74 5.27 -31.33
C LEU A 166 -10.16 5.82 -31.41
N LYS A 167 -10.28 7.14 -31.42
CA LYS A 167 -11.46 7.89 -31.83
C LYS A 167 -11.05 8.87 -32.93
N ASP A 168 -11.69 8.76 -34.08
CA ASP A 168 -11.39 9.59 -35.24
C ASP A 168 -9.88 9.58 -35.62
N GLY A 169 -9.26 8.40 -35.59
CA GLY A 169 -7.85 8.17 -35.92
C GLY A 169 -6.83 8.63 -34.86
N LYS A 170 -7.27 9.19 -33.73
CA LYS A 170 -6.42 9.66 -32.64
C LYS A 170 -6.54 8.77 -31.41
N ALA A 171 -5.44 8.56 -30.68
CA ALA A 171 -5.45 7.85 -29.42
C ALA A 171 -6.35 8.56 -28.40
N ILE A 172 -7.27 7.80 -27.79
CA ILE A 172 -8.15 8.37 -26.75
C ILE A 172 -7.37 8.60 -25.44
N LYS A 173 -7.87 9.47 -24.57
CA LYS A 173 -7.41 9.59 -23.17
C LYS A 173 -7.96 8.41 -22.39
N ALA A 174 -7.33 7.24 -22.50
CA ALA A 174 -7.79 5.99 -21.91
C ALA A 174 -7.53 5.95 -20.40
N PHE A 175 -8.29 6.71 -19.62
CA PHE A 175 -8.27 6.63 -18.16
C PHE A 175 -8.83 5.30 -17.68
N TYR A 176 -8.31 4.79 -16.57
CA TYR A 176 -8.70 3.51 -15.98
C TYR A 176 -8.70 3.56 -14.45
N SER A 177 -9.40 2.62 -13.84
CA SER A 177 -9.39 2.37 -12.40
C SER A 177 -9.52 0.87 -12.15
N SER A 178 -9.03 0.39 -11.01
CA SER A 178 -9.10 -1.03 -10.64
C SER A 178 -10.51 -1.45 -10.21
N SER A 179 -11.30 -0.52 -9.71
CA SER A 179 -12.68 -0.74 -9.26
C SER A 179 -13.43 0.59 -9.22
N ASN A 180 -14.76 0.54 -9.37
CA ASN A 180 -15.66 1.68 -9.23
C ASN A 180 -16.89 1.28 -8.40
N GLY A 181 -17.82 2.18 -8.19
CA GLY A 181 -19.01 1.96 -7.38
C GLY A 181 -20.23 1.45 -8.18
N GLY A 182 -20.02 0.68 -9.25
CA GLY A 182 -21.08 0.15 -10.11
C GLY A 182 -21.29 0.92 -11.42
N ALA A 183 -20.55 2.02 -11.62
CA ALA A 183 -20.50 2.74 -12.88
C ALA A 183 -19.22 3.57 -13.00
N SER A 184 -18.66 3.69 -14.20
CA SER A 184 -17.54 4.63 -14.43
C SER A 184 -18.00 6.08 -14.28
N GLN A 185 -17.11 6.98 -13.85
CA GLN A 185 -17.43 8.40 -13.78
C GLN A 185 -17.16 9.09 -15.13
N ALA A 186 -18.06 9.98 -15.55
CA ALA A 186 -17.76 10.91 -16.62
C ALA A 186 -16.59 11.82 -16.22
N VAL A 187 -15.63 12.05 -17.12
CA VAL A 187 -14.39 12.79 -16.81
C VAL A 187 -14.65 14.19 -16.28
N ALA A 188 -15.63 14.89 -16.86
CA ALA A 188 -16.00 16.24 -16.42
C ALA A 188 -16.58 16.27 -15.00
N GLU A 189 -17.26 15.21 -14.57
CA GLU A 189 -17.76 15.10 -13.20
C GLU A 189 -16.67 14.66 -12.22
N ALA A 190 -15.72 13.82 -12.67
CA ALA A 190 -14.62 13.31 -11.84
C ALA A 190 -13.58 14.39 -11.53
N TRP A 191 -13.20 15.19 -12.53
CA TRP A 191 -12.09 16.15 -12.41
C TRP A 191 -12.44 17.57 -12.88
N GLY A 192 -13.61 17.77 -13.47
CA GLY A 192 -13.96 19.01 -14.13
C GLY A 192 -13.30 19.17 -15.52
N GLY A 193 -13.50 20.31 -16.16
CA GLY A 193 -12.84 20.66 -17.42
C GLY A 193 -13.51 20.07 -18.66
N GLU A 194 -12.69 19.61 -19.61
CA GLU A 194 -13.12 19.18 -20.94
C GLU A 194 -13.99 17.91 -20.90
N THR A 195 -15.03 17.87 -21.73
CA THR A 195 -15.86 16.68 -21.93
C THR A 195 -15.38 15.90 -23.14
N PHE A 196 -15.39 14.57 -23.04
CA PHE A 196 -15.08 13.67 -24.16
C PHE A 196 -16.27 12.74 -24.39
N PRO A 197 -16.73 12.56 -25.64
CA PRO A 197 -17.91 11.74 -25.94
C PRO A 197 -17.71 10.25 -25.61
N TYR A 198 -16.49 9.81 -25.34
CA TYR A 198 -16.13 8.45 -24.98
C TYR A 198 -15.74 8.29 -23.50
N LEU A 199 -15.68 9.36 -22.69
CA LEU A 199 -15.40 9.33 -21.25
C LEU A 199 -16.65 9.73 -20.45
N ILE A 200 -17.72 8.99 -20.69
CA ILE A 200 -19.03 9.15 -20.05
C ILE A 200 -19.20 8.13 -18.91
N SER A 201 -20.25 8.31 -18.12
CA SER A 201 -20.66 7.30 -17.14
C SER A 201 -21.25 6.08 -17.86
N VAL A 202 -20.68 4.90 -17.57
CA VAL A 202 -21.13 3.61 -18.10
C VAL A 202 -21.38 2.67 -16.94
N PRO A 203 -22.53 1.97 -16.88
CA PRO A 203 -22.80 0.95 -15.86
C PRO A 203 -21.72 -0.14 -15.86
N ASP A 204 -21.26 -0.51 -14.68
CA ASP A 204 -20.28 -1.58 -14.44
C ASP A 204 -20.69 -2.39 -13.21
N PRO A 205 -21.69 -3.28 -13.33
CA PRO A 205 -22.14 -4.10 -12.21
C PRO A 205 -21.06 -5.07 -11.71
N TYR A 206 -20.07 -5.40 -12.51
CA TYR A 206 -18.97 -6.30 -12.13
C TYR A 206 -18.06 -5.71 -11.05
N SER A 207 -17.98 -4.39 -10.94
CA SER A 207 -17.28 -3.73 -9.84
C SER A 207 -17.90 -4.00 -8.47
N LEU A 208 -19.18 -4.39 -8.44
CA LEU A 208 -19.93 -4.73 -7.22
C LEU A 208 -20.01 -6.24 -6.97
N ASP A 209 -19.36 -7.06 -7.81
CA ASP A 209 -19.32 -8.51 -7.60
C ASP A 209 -18.64 -8.84 -6.26
N PRO A 210 -19.20 -9.76 -5.45
CA PRO A 210 -18.63 -10.13 -4.16
C PRO A 210 -17.19 -10.68 -4.22
N SER A 211 -16.75 -11.18 -5.37
CA SER A 211 -15.36 -11.61 -5.58
C SER A 211 -14.38 -10.44 -5.72
N ASN A 212 -14.87 -9.21 -5.99
CA ASN A 212 -14.06 -8.01 -6.00
C ASN A 212 -13.80 -7.55 -4.54
N PRO A 213 -12.54 -7.55 -4.06
CA PRO A 213 -12.22 -7.17 -2.68
C PRO A 213 -12.50 -5.69 -2.37
N ASP A 214 -12.77 -4.89 -3.40
CA ASP A 214 -13.10 -3.48 -3.29
C ASP A 214 -14.58 -3.17 -3.55
N ALA A 215 -15.42 -4.19 -3.77
CA ALA A 215 -16.87 -4.03 -4.00
C ALA A 215 -17.58 -3.36 -2.81
N SER A 216 -17.12 -3.62 -1.60
CA SER A 216 -17.64 -3.03 -0.37
C SER A 216 -16.52 -2.74 0.61
N TRP A 217 -16.56 -1.59 1.26
CA TRP A 217 -15.58 -1.18 2.26
C TRP A 217 -16.17 -0.18 3.26
N THR A 218 -15.59 -0.15 4.45
CA THR A 218 -15.94 0.82 5.51
C THR A 218 -14.70 1.53 6.00
N LYS A 219 -14.81 2.81 6.26
CA LYS A 219 -13.74 3.63 6.85
C LYS A 219 -14.29 4.38 8.05
N VAL A 220 -13.67 4.19 9.20
CA VAL A 220 -13.97 4.96 10.41
C VAL A 220 -13.21 6.28 10.36
N ILE A 221 -13.93 7.38 10.52
CA ILE A 221 -13.41 8.74 10.59
C ILE A 221 -13.70 9.28 11.99
N THR A 222 -12.66 9.73 12.69
CA THR A 222 -12.82 10.36 14.02
C THR A 222 -13.29 11.81 13.87
N GLN A 223 -13.88 12.36 14.93
CA GLN A 223 -14.24 13.79 15.00
C GLN A 223 -13.04 14.70 14.70
N ALA A 224 -11.87 14.38 15.25
CA ALA A 224 -10.66 15.16 15.02
C ALA A 224 -10.23 15.14 13.53
N GLN A 225 -10.33 13.98 12.88
CA GLN A 225 -10.05 13.85 11.44
C GLN A 225 -11.07 14.62 10.59
N ALA A 226 -12.35 14.56 10.95
CA ALA A 226 -13.40 15.33 10.27
C ALA A 226 -13.17 16.84 10.43
N ALA A 227 -12.93 17.31 11.65
CA ALA A 227 -12.64 18.70 11.95
C ALA A 227 -11.40 19.20 11.18
N GLN A 228 -10.32 18.44 11.18
CA GLN A 228 -9.10 18.76 10.43
C GLN A 228 -9.35 18.81 8.91
N ALA A 229 -10.08 17.85 8.34
CA ALA A 229 -10.34 17.77 6.92
C ALA A 229 -11.17 18.96 6.40
N PHE A 230 -12.07 19.46 7.22
CA PHE A 230 -12.90 20.62 6.87
C PHE A 230 -12.31 21.96 7.35
N GLY A 231 -11.25 21.93 8.17
CA GLY A 231 -10.64 23.14 8.73
C GLY A 231 -11.54 23.85 9.74
N VAL A 232 -12.28 23.10 10.56
CA VAL A 232 -13.27 23.61 11.52
C VAL A 232 -12.99 23.12 12.93
N PRO A 233 -13.48 23.81 13.98
CA PRO A 233 -13.25 23.40 15.38
C PRO A 233 -13.88 22.05 15.74
N GLY A 234 -14.98 21.69 15.07
CA GLY A 234 -15.72 20.45 15.29
C GLY A 234 -16.78 20.25 14.23
N VAL A 235 -17.14 19.00 13.95
CA VAL A 235 -18.16 18.63 12.98
C VAL A 235 -19.34 18.02 13.72
N TRP A 236 -20.51 18.62 13.56
CA TRP A 236 -21.76 18.11 14.13
C TRP A 236 -22.33 16.98 13.24
N GLN A 237 -22.33 17.21 11.92
CA GLN A 237 -22.87 16.28 10.93
C GLN A 237 -22.05 16.31 9.65
N LEU A 238 -21.86 15.17 9.04
CA LEU A 238 -21.38 15.03 7.66
C LEU A 238 -22.54 14.56 6.77
N ALA A 239 -22.76 15.22 5.64
CA ALA A 239 -23.81 14.85 4.69
C ALA A 239 -23.31 14.95 3.25
N VAL A 240 -23.61 13.94 2.43
CA VAL A 240 -23.43 14.01 0.99
C VAL A 240 -24.51 14.91 0.43
N THR A 241 -24.14 16.05 -0.17
CA THR A 241 -25.07 17.05 -0.69
C THR A 241 -25.28 16.94 -2.19
N GLU A 242 -24.33 16.35 -2.92
CA GLU A 242 -24.41 16.18 -4.38
C GLU A 242 -23.67 14.90 -4.80
N ARG A 243 -24.26 14.17 -5.76
CA ARG A 243 -23.64 13.00 -6.37
C ARG A 243 -23.42 13.22 -7.86
N THR A 244 -22.43 12.52 -8.44
CA THR A 244 -22.25 12.40 -9.89
C THR A 244 -23.32 11.49 -10.49
N THR A 245 -23.44 11.49 -11.81
CA THR A 245 -24.33 10.55 -12.54
C THR A 245 -23.98 9.09 -12.28
N ALA A 246 -22.71 8.80 -11.95
CA ALA A 246 -22.23 7.48 -11.56
C ALA A 246 -22.50 7.12 -10.08
N GLY A 247 -23.11 8.01 -9.28
CA GLY A 247 -23.39 7.79 -7.86
C GLY A 247 -22.23 8.14 -6.91
N ALA A 248 -21.07 8.53 -7.41
CA ALA A 248 -19.97 8.97 -6.56
C ALA A 248 -20.30 10.31 -5.86
N VAL A 249 -19.67 10.57 -4.71
CA VAL A 249 -19.81 11.85 -4.02
C VAL A 249 -19.20 12.96 -4.86
N LYS A 250 -20.01 13.95 -5.26
CA LYS A 250 -19.53 15.16 -5.92
C LYS A 250 -19.26 16.25 -4.90
N ARG A 251 -20.17 16.42 -3.89
CA ARG A 251 -20.00 17.34 -2.75
C ARG A 251 -20.41 16.70 -1.44
N ILE A 252 -19.69 17.03 -0.40
CA ILE A 252 -19.98 16.68 0.99
C ILE A 252 -19.93 17.94 1.84
N ALA A 253 -20.85 18.08 2.77
CA ALA A 253 -20.90 19.18 3.74
C ALA A 253 -20.62 18.68 5.15
N ALA A 254 -19.85 19.45 5.90
CA ALA A 254 -19.75 19.37 7.35
C ALA A 254 -20.54 20.50 7.97
N THR A 255 -21.55 20.16 8.76
CA THR A 255 -22.34 21.13 9.54
C THR A 255 -21.71 21.24 10.94
N LEU A 256 -21.59 22.46 11.46
CA LEU A 256 -21.08 22.77 12.80
C LEU A 256 -22.24 22.87 13.81
N ALA A 257 -21.93 22.95 15.08
CA ALA A 257 -22.93 23.04 16.15
C ALA A 257 -23.79 24.33 16.08
N ASP A 258 -23.26 25.39 15.48
CA ASP A 258 -23.96 26.65 15.25
C ASP A 258 -24.85 26.69 14.00
N GLY A 259 -24.92 25.54 13.26
CA GLY A 259 -25.69 25.41 12.04
C GLY A 259 -24.96 25.89 10.78
N SER A 260 -23.79 26.50 10.89
CA SER A 260 -22.96 26.86 9.74
C SER A 260 -22.41 25.58 9.07
N SER A 261 -22.01 25.67 7.78
CA SER A 261 -21.49 24.52 7.06
C SER A 261 -20.31 24.86 6.18
N VAL A 262 -19.41 23.89 6.03
CA VAL A 262 -18.26 23.93 5.11
C VAL A 262 -18.37 22.75 4.16
N THR A 263 -18.16 22.99 2.86
CA THR A 263 -18.24 21.96 1.82
C THR A 263 -16.87 21.55 1.29
N ARG A 264 -16.77 20.30 0.86
CA ARG A 264 -15.62 19.74 0.12
C ARG A 264 -16.13 18.98 -1.11
N THR A 265 -15.28 18.86 -2.11
CA THR A 265 -15.53 17.95 -3.23
C THR A 265 -15.32 16.49 -2.81
N GLY A 266 -15.92 15.55 -3.56
CA GLY A 266 -15.69 14.11 -3.31
C GLY A 266 -14.23 13.70 -3.44
N ASN A 267 -13.46 14.35 -4.31
CA ASN A 267 -12.02 14.09 -4.45
C ASN A 267 -11.20 14.61 -3.26
N GLU A 268 -11.51 15.80 -2.75
CA GLU A 268 -10.92 16.30 -1.50
C GLU A 268 -11.26 15.38 -0.33
N MET A 269 -12.52 14.98 -0.18
CA MET A 269 -12.97 14.02 0.83
C MET A 269 -12.17 12.71 0.75
N ARG A 270 -12.04 12.14 -0.46
CA ARG A 270 -11.24 10.92 -0.69
C ARG A 270 -9.81 11.08 -0.17
N SER A 271 -9.15 12.17 -0.55
CA SER A 271 -7.75 12.43 -0.18
C SER A 271 -7.58 12.70 1.31
N LEU A 272 -8.42 13.58 1.89
CA LEU A 272 -8.32 14.00 3.29
C LEU A 272 -8.62 12.87 4.27
N PHE A 273 -9.54 11.98 3.92
CA PHE A 273 -9.89 10.82 4.75
C PHE A 273 -9.15 9.54 4.38
N GLY A 274 -8.30 9.55 3.34
CA GLY A 274 -7.59 8.36 2.85
C GLY A 274 -8.55 7.24 2.46
N LEU A 275 -9.60 7.57 1.68
CA LEU A 275 -10.60 6.61 1.22
C LEU A 275 -10.12 5.89 -0.03
N LYS A 276 -10.57 4.64 -0.24
CA LYS A 276 -10.31 3.89 -1.47
C LYS A 276 -10.88 4.59 -2.70
N SER A 277 -12.08 5.18 -2.57
CA SER A 277 -12.76 5.93 -3.64
C SER A 277 -13.67 7.02 -3.06
N ASN A 278 -14.27 7.83 -3.91
CA ASN A 278 -15.34 8.75 -3.55
C ASN A 278 -16.75 8.14 -3.71
N TYR A 279 -16.88 6.84 -3.93
CA TYR A 279 -18.15 6.11 -3.90
C TYR A 279 -18.51 5.76 -2.46
N VAL A 280 -19.10 6.72 -1.74
CA VAL A 280 -19.59 6.56 -0.37
C VAL A 280 -21.09 6.40 -0.41
N THR A 281 -21.61 5.26 0.00
CA THR A 281 -23.05 4.95 -0.03
C THR A 281 -23.78 5.51 1.18
N ALA A 282 -23.16 5.42 2.37
CA ALA A 282 -23.72 5.90 3.62
C ALA A 282 -22.65 6.53 4.53
N ILE A 283 -23.08 7.42 5.41
CA ILE A 283 -22.29 7.99 6.50
C ILE A 283 -23.07 7.74 7.78
N ASP A 284 -22.58 6.82 8.60
CA ASP A 284 -23.21 6.42 9.86
C ASP A 284 -22.55 7.12 11.05
N GLY A 285 -23.26 7.16 12.20
CA GLY A 285 -22.69 7.64 13.47
C GLY A 285 -22.59 9.16 13.58
N ASN A 286 -23.33 9.92 12.77
CA ASN A 286 -23.52 11.35 13.01
C ASN A 286 -24.20 11.55 14.37
N ALA A 287 -23.48 12.14 15.34
CA ALA A 287 -24.05 12.50 16.62
C ALA A 287 -24.89 13.78 16.43
N GLY A 288 -26.19 13.67 16.43
CA GLY A 288 -27.11 14.79 16.40
C GLY A 288 -28.39 14.50 15.62
N VAL A 289 -29.48 14.88 16.18
CA VAL A 289 -30.88 14.83 15.76
C VAL A 289 -31.18 14.13 14.42
N PRO A 290 -32.11 13.14 14.40
CA PRO A 290 -32.54 12.51 13.15
C PRO A 290 -33.19 13.54 12.23
N VAL A 291 -32.49 13.95 11.18
CA VAL A 291 -33.13 14.63 10.05
C VAL A 291 -33.83 13.56 9.23
N ALA A 292 -35.14 13.63 9.13
CA ALA A 292 -35.93 12.77 8.28
C ALA A 292 -35.36 12.81 6.86
N GLN A 293 -34.86 11.69 6.36
CA GLN A 293 -34.41 11.54 4.98
C GLN A 293 -35.61 11.60 4.04
N PRO A 294 -35.50 12.27 2.89
CA PRO A 294 -36.48 12.10 1.83
C PRO A 294 -36.38 10.65 1.33
N VAL A 295 -37.42 9.87 1.55
CA VAL A 295 -37.53 8.49 1.07
C VAL A 295 -37.56 8.49 -0.45
N ALA A 296 -36.56 7.89 -1.09
CA ALA A 296 -36.66 7.52 -2.49
C ALA A 296 -37.74 6.42 -2.64
N PRO A 297 -38.68 6.54 -3.59
CA PRO A 297 -39.76 5.57 -3.72
C PRO A 297 -39.20 4.23 -4.22
N GLY A 298 -39.41 3.15 -3.47
CA GLY A 298 -39.45 1.81 -4.02
C GLY A 298 -38.44 0.76 -3.56
N VAL A 299 -37.77 0.92 -2.41
CA VAL A 299 -37.02 -0.19 -1.79
C VAL A 299 -37.71 -0.59 -0.48
N PRO A 300 -38.12 -1.85 -0.27
CA PRO A 300 -38.70 -2.28 1.00
C PRO A 300 -37.65 -2.14 2.11
N VAL A 301 -37.93 -1.31 3.09
CA VAL A 301 -37.14 -1.20 4.31
C VAL A 301 -37.39 -2.46 5.13
N VAL A 302 -36.38 -3.31 5.28
CA VAL A 302 -36.39 -4.36 6.30
C VAL A 302 -36.19 -3.67 7.63
N GLU A 303 -37.26 -3.48 8.40
CA GLU A 303 -37.20 -3.03 9.78
C GLU A 303 -36.38 -4.04 10.59
N VAL A 304 -35.18 -3.62 11.01
CA VAL A 304 -34.43 -4.30 12.07
C VAL A 304 -35.10 -3.90 13.38
N PRO A 305 -35.68 -4.84 14.15
CA PRO A 305 -36.31 -4.50 15.43
C PRO A 305 -35.29 -3.81 16.34
N PRO A 306 -35.70 -2.76 17.10
CA PRO A 306 -34.80 -2.07 18.01
C PRO A 306 -34.18 -3.07 18.99
N SER A 307 -32.86 -2.96 19.19
CA SER A 307 -32.15 -3.82 20.13
C SER A 307 -32.75 -3.64 21.53
N GLU A 308 -33.15 -4.73 22.19
CA GLU A 308 -33.72 -4.70 23.53
C GLU A 308 -32.77 -4.08 24.57
N ARG A 309 -31.48 -3.96 24.22
CA ARG A 309 -30.41 -3.45 25.10
C ARG A 309 -29.33 -2.73 24.30
N SER A 310 -28.80 -1.66 24.89
CA SER A 310 -27.60 -1.02 24.36
C SER A 310 -26.33 -1.55 25.06
N VAL A 311 -25.21 -1.55 24.34
CA VAL A 311 -23.88 -1.92 24.86
C VAL A 311 -22.91 -0.79 24.57
N GLU A 312 -22.48 -0.10 25.62
CA GLU A 312 -21.50 0.99 25.56
C GLU A 312 -20.09 0.45 25.79
N LEU A 313 -19.14 0.78 24.93
CA LEU A 313 -17.71 0.54 25.19
C LEU A 313 -17.17 1.64 26.10
N LEU A 314 -16.62 1.23 27.25
CA LEU A 314 -15.92 2.13 28.17
C LEU A 314 -14.42 2.22 27.84
N THR A 315 -13.93 1.35 26.97
CA THR A 315 -12.63 1.45 26.32
C THR A 315 -12.85 2.23 25.03
N GLY A 316 -12.04 3.24 24.76
CA GLY A 316 -12.22 4.09 23.56
C GLY A 316 -12.29 3.27 22.27
N ALA A 317 -12.92 3.81 21.23
CA ALA A 317 -13.17 3.12 19.98
C ALA A 317 -11.90 2.69 19.22
N ARG A 318 -10.75 3.30 19.53
CA ARG A 318 -9.43 2.91 19.03
C ARG A 318 -8.39 3.03 20.14
N VAL A 319 -7.54 2.02 20.25
CA VAL A 319 -6.43 1.96 21.21
C VAL A 319 -5.23 1.33 20.55
N ASP A 320 -4.04 1.91 20.68
CA ASP A 320 -2.79 1.27 20.27
C ASP A 320 -2.21 0.46 21.43
N GLN A 321 -1.95 -0.82 21.19
CA GLN A 321 -1.41 -1.74 22.19
C GLN A 321 -0.10 -2.34 21.72
N PRO A 322 0.95 -2.37 22.56
CA PRO A 322 2.17 -3.08 22.23
C PRO A 322 1.91 -4.57 22.02
N ALA A 323 2.49 -5.15 20.95
CA ALA A 323 2.37 -6.57 20.66
C ALA A 323 2.82 -7.43 21.87
N GLY A 324 2.03 -8.45 22.20
CA GLY A 324 2.29 -9.33 23.32
C GLY A 324 1.99 -8.77 24.70
N LYS A 325 1.51 -7.54 24.83
CA LYS A 325 1.11 -6.97 26.12
C LYS A 325 -0.40 -7.07 26.33
N PRO A 326 -0.85 -7.61 27.48
CA PRO A 326 -2.27 -7.74 27.76
C PRO A 326 -2.97 -6.38 27.91
N PHE A 327 -4.24 -6.31 27.52
CA PHE A 327 -5.09 -5.15 27.72
C PHE A 327 -6.54 -5.54 28.01
N ASP A 328 -7.31 -4.63 28.61
CA ASP A 328 -8.69 -4.85 28.99
C ASP A 328 -9.67 -4.11 28.08
N ILE A 329 -10.67 -4.82 27.57
CA ILE A 329 -11.86 -4.26 26.93
C ILE A 329 -12.97 -4.17 27.96
N LYS A 330 -13.44 -2.97 28.26
CA LYS A 330 -14.48 -2.68 29.26
C LYS A 330 -15.74 -2.22 28.56
N ALA A 331 -16.89 -2.73 28.99
CA ALA A 331 -18.21 -2.34 28.46
C ALA A 331 -19.26 -2.28 29.56
N LYS A 332 -20.35 -1.55 29.26
CA LYS A 332 -21.55 -1.45 30.08
C LYS A 332 -22.77 -1.79 29.25
N VAL A 333 -23.68 -2.56 29.80
CA VAL A 333 -24.97 -2.87 29.18
C VAL A 333 -26.06 -2.04 29.86
N ASP A 334 -26.93 -1.45 29.08
CA ASP A 334 -28.09 -0.69 29.55
C ASP A 334 -29.39 -1.26 28.91
N PRO A 335 -30.48 -1.43 29.67
CA PRO A 335 -30.63 -1.24 31.12
C PRO A 335 -29.69 -2.11 31.96
N ALA A 336 -29.09 -1.50 32.98
CA ALA A 336 -28.03 -2.09 33.79
C ALA A 336 -28.58 -3.22 34.69
N GLN A 337 -28.07 -4.44 34.53
CA GLN A 337 -28.44 -5.61 35.33
C GLN A 337 -27.20 -6.49 35.56
N LYS A 338 -27.06 -7.06 36.76
CA LYS A 338 -26.09 -8.11 37.06
C LYS A 338 -26.53 -9.44 36.42
N GLY A 339 -25.57 -10.20 35.90
CA GLY A 339 -25.80 -11.57 35.39
C GLY A 339 -26.21 -11.66 33.92
N LEU A 340 -26.31 -10.55 33.17
CA LEU A 340 -26.55 -10.58 31.73
C LEU A 340 -25.43 -11.31 31.01
N ARG A 341 -25.78 -12.14 30.04
CA ARG A 341 -24.80 -12.85 29.20
C ARG A 341 -24.20 -11.89 28.19
N VAL A 342 -22.88 -11.79 28.16
CA VAL A 342 -22.13 -10.89 27.28
C VAL A 342 -20.98 -11.64 26.64
N TRP A 343 -20.83 -11.48 25.32
CA TRP A 343 -19.77 -12.12 24.56
C TRP A 343 -18.84 -11.04 23.98
N LEU A 344 -17.55 -11.32 24.06
CA LEU A 344 -16.55 -10.60 23.28
C LEU A 344 -16.36 -11.32 21.96
N GLN A 345 -16.49 -10.60 20.87
CA GLN A 345 -16.27 -11.12 19.52
C GLN A 345 -15.13 -10.38 18.85
N GLN A 346 -14.36 -11.08 18.04
CA GLN A 346 -13.31 -10.55 17.17
C GLN A 346 -13.71 -10.76 15.72
N ARG A 347 -13.47 -9.77 14.87
CA ARG A 347 -13.65 -9.90 13.43
C ARG A 347 -12.48 -10.65 12.82
N VAL A 348 -12.75 -11.74 12.09
CA VAL A 348 -11.79 -12.54 11.33
C VAL A 348 -12.31 -12.61 9.89
N GLY A 349 -11.66 -11.89 8.99
CA GLY A 349 -12.24 -11.60 7.68
C GLY A 349 -13.52 -10.76 7.83
N GLU A 350 -14.63 -11.22 7.28
CA GLU A 350 -15.94 -10.56 7.41
C GLU A 350 -16.81 -11.14 8.55
N GLU A 351 -16.35 -12.22 9.20
CA GLU A 351 -17.13 -12.93 10.22
C GLU A 351 -16.74 -12.53 11.65
N TRP A 352 -17.74 -12.63 12.56
CA TRP A 352 -17.55 -12.38 13.98
C TRP A 352 -17.38 -13.68 14.75
N THR A 353 -16.18 -13.93 15.23
CA THR A 353 -15.86 -15.10 16.07
C THR A 353 -15.96 -14.74 17.55
N THR A 354 -16.74 -15.52 18.32
CA THR A 354 -16.86 -15.33 19.77
C THR A 354 -15.60 -15.87 20.47
N LEU A 355 -14.84 -14.99 21.12
CA LEU A 355 -13.64 -15.36 21.86
C LEU A 355 -13.93 -15.73 23.31
N VAL A 356 -14.76 -14.91 23.99
CA VAL A 356 -14.98 -15.04 25.43
C VAL A 356 -16.44 -14.77 25.76
N LYS A 357 -17.03 -15.59 26.63
CA LYS A 357 -18.38 -15.41 27.19
C LYS A 357 -18.27 -15.08 28.67
N LYS A 358 -18.91 -14.01 29.12
CA LYS A 358 -18.98 -13.57 30.53
C LYS A 358 -20.39 -13.17 30.94
N LYS A 359 -20.57 -12.86 32.21
CA LYS A 359 -21.76 -12.22 32.75
C LYS A 359 -21.42 -10.84 33.30
N THR A 360 -22.34 -9.87 33.14
CA THR A 360 -22.18 -8.54 33.73
C THR A 360 -22.08 -8.60 35.26
N LYS A 361 -21.27 -7.72 35.82
CA LYS A 361 -21.23 -7.39 37.25
C LYS A 361 -22.33 -6.39 37.62
N ALA A 362 -22.32 -5.90 38.85
CA ALA A 362 -23.20 -4.81 39.26
C ALA A 362 -23.11 -3.60 38.31
N LYS A 363 -24.22 -2.86 38.16
CA LYS A 363 -24.35 -1.71 37.25
C LYS A 363 -24.09 -2.06 35.76
N GLY A 364 -24.35 -3.33 35.32
CA GLY A 364 -24.24 -3.77 33.94
C GLY A 364 -22.81 -3.82 33.38
N LYS A 365 -21.76 -3.68 34.19
CA LYS A 365 -20.36 -3.62 33.75
C LYS A 365 -19.77 -4.99 33.47
N VAL A 366 -18.87 -5.06 32.47
CA VAL A 366 -18.08 -6.25 32.12
C VAL A 366 -16.67 -5.82 31.68
N SER A 367 -15.67 -6.67 31.89
CA SER A 367 -14.31 -6.50 31.37
C SER A 367 -13.79 -7.82 30.80
N PHE A 368 -13.12 -7.73 29.66
CA PHE A 368 -12.48 -8.84 28.96
C PHE A 368 -11.00 -8.52 28.82
N THR A 369 -10.12 -9.44 29.21
CA THR A 369 -8.67 -9.28 29.05
C THR A 369 -8.22 -10.05 27.82
N ILE A 370 -7.61 -9.35 26.85
CA ILE A 370 -6.85 -9.92 25.74
C ILE A 370 -5.42 -10.09 26.23
N LYS A 371 -4.96 -11.34 26.30
CA LYS A 371 -3.67 -11.66 26.91
C LYS A 371 -2.46 -11.40 26.00
N ASP A 372 -2.62 -11.63 24.69
CA ASP A 372 -1.51 -11.65 23.74
C ASP A 372 -1.96 -11.10 22.38
N PRO A 373 -2.11 -9.76 22.22
CA PRO A 373 -2.46 -9.18 20.92
C PRO A 373 -1.31 -9.40 19.92
N TRP A 374 -1.59 -10.07 18.82
CA TRP A 374 -0.61 -10.48 17.80
C TRP A 374 -1.26 -10.66 16.44
N PRO A 375 -0.60 -10.45 15.27
CA PRO A 375 0.80 -9.98 15.09
C PRO A 375 0.95 -8.46 15.15
N PRO A 376 2.19 -7.95 15.32
CA PRO A 376 2.46 -6.51 15.27
C PRO A 376 2.17 -5.92 13.88
N ALA A 377 1.97 -4.60 13.83
CA ALA A 377 1.58 -3.85 12.64
C ALA A 377 0.23 -4.27 12.03
N THR A 378 -0.66 -4.86 12.85
CA THR A 378 -2.03 -5.21 12.47
C THR A 378 -3.05 -4.42 13.27
N THR A 379 -4.27 -4.37 12.77
CA THR A 379 -5.42 -3.87 13.53
C THR A 379 -6.36 -5.04 13.82
N LEU A 380 -6.61 -5.28 15.11
CA LEU A 380 -7.59 -6.25 15.57
C LEU A 380 -8.89 -5.52 15.87
N VAL A 381 -10.02 -6.04 15.39
CA VAL A 381 -11.33 -5.40 15.57
C VAL A 381 -12.18 -6.28 16.47
N TYR A 382 -12.75 -5.67 17.50
CA TYR A 382 -13.59 -6.33 18.49
C TYR A 382 -14.95 -5.66 18.61
N ARG A 383 -15.95 -6.40 19.07
CA ARG A 383 -17.22 -5.89 19.58
C ARG A 383 -17.68 -6.67 20.81
N VAL A 384 -18.51 -6.03 21.61
CA VAL A 384 -19.17 -6.67 22.75
C VAL A 384 -20.66 -6.79 22.44
N VAL A 385 -21.22 -7.99 22.56
CA VAL A 385 -22.64 -8.23 22.34
C VAL A 385 -23.29 -8.79 23.60
N THR A 386 -24.53 -8.40 23.87
CA THR A 386 -25.36 -9.04 24.92
C THR A 386 -26.38 -9.94 24.28
N THR A 387 -26.70 -11.07 24.96
CA THR A 387 -27.53 -12.11 24.38
C THR A 387 -28.64 -12.57 25.33
N LYS A 388 -29.82 -12.90 24.74
CA LYS A 388 -30.94 -13.63 25.40
C LYS A 388 -30.97 -15.03 24.81
N LYS A 389 -30.61 -16.05 25.63
CA LYS A 389 -30.25 -17.39 25.14
C LYS A 389 -29.08 -17.31 24.15
N THR A 390 -29.30 -17.51 22.85
CA THR A 390 -28.29 -17.43 21.77
C THR A 390 -28.49 -16.24 20.83
N VAL A 391 -29.62 -15.52 20.97
CA VAL A 391 -29.96 -14.37 20.12
C VAL A 391 -29.26 -13.12 20.64
N ILE A 392 -28.60 -12.36 19.77
CA ILE A 392 -28.02 -11.06 20.10
C ILE A 392 -29.15 -10.04 20.26
N VAL A 393 -29.23 -9.40 21.42
CA VAL A 393 -30.23 -8.38 21.78
C VAL A 393 -29.60 -7.00 22.05
N GLY A 394 -28.31 -6.87 21.81
CA GLY A 394 -27.58 -5.61 21.86
C GLY A 394 -26.14 -5.77 21.44
N THR A 395 -25.60 -4.79 20.72
CA THR A 395 -24.25 -4.79 20.20
C THR A 395 -23.59 -3.45 20.47
N SER A 396 -22.31 -3.45 20.86
CA SER A 396 -21.49 -2.24 20.97
C SER A 396 -21.07 -1.72 19.59
N THR A 397 -20.58 -0.52 19.51
CA THR A 397 -19.69 -0.07 18.44
C THR A 397 -18.47 -0.99 18.34
N GLU A 398 -17.79 -0.95 17.20
CA GLU A 398 -16.53 -1.66 17.01
C GLU A 398 -15.38 -0.96 17.75
N LEU A 399 -14.48 -1.77 18.31
CA LEU A 399 -13.23 -1.34 18.93
C LEU A 399 -12.06 -1.79 18.09
N ALA A 400 -11.32 -0.84 17.51
CA ALA A 400 -10.11 -1.13 16.76
C ALA A 400 -8.87 -1.07 17.66
N ILE A 401 -8.12 -2.16 17.74
CA ILE A 401 -6.84 -2.23 18.46
C ILE A 401 -5.71 -2.27 17.45
N GLY A 402 -4.94 -1.17 17.37
CA GLY A 402 -3.69 -1.13 16.62
C GLY A 402 -2.60 -1.88 17.41
N VAL A 403 -2.14 -3.02 16.88
CA VAL A 403 -1.04 -3.77 17.52
C VAL A 403 0.28 -3.17 17.07
N VAL A 404 0.89 -2.35 17.92
CA VAL A 404 2.16 -1.69 17.60
C VAL A 404 3.36 -2.54 18.02
N PRO A 405 4.51 -2.48 17.29
CA PRO A 405 5.72 -3.19 17.72
C PRO A 405 6.18 -2.78 19.12
N SER A 406 6.41 -3.75 19.99
CA SER A 406 6.81 -3.52 21.39
C SER A 406 8.33 -3.58 21.61
N VAL A 407 9.09 -3.84 20.55
CA VAL A 407 10.54 -4.08 20.64
C VAL A 407 11.36 -2.89 20.19
N LYS A 408 12.50 -2.69 20.87
CA LYS A 408 13.45 -1.65 20.51
C LYS A 408 14.11 -1.97 19.17
N GLN A 409 13.93 -1.08 18.19
CA GLN A 409 14.56 -1.23 16.88
C GLN A 409 16.09 -1.15 16.97
N ARG A 410 16.76 -1.94 16.13
CA ARG A 410 18.21 -2.07 16.10
C ARG A 410 18.73 -1.99 14.66
N THR A 411 19.83 -1.31 14.46
CA THR A 411 20.57 -1.37 13.20
C THR A 411 21.45 -2.61 13.19
N VAL A 412 21.38 -3.40 12.12
CA VAL A 412 22.24 -4.57 11.89
C VAL A 412 23.22 -4.24 10.76
N SER A 413 24.48 -4.01 11.11
CA SER A 413 25.55 -3.71 10.16
C SER A 413 26.37 -4.96 9.86
N LEU A 414 26.66 -5.23 8.59
CA LEU A 414 27.56 -6.29 8.18
C LEU A 414 29.01 -5.90 8.50
N LEU A 415 29.78 -6.84 9.03
CA LEU A 415 31.24 -6.78 9.21
C LEU A 415 31.96 -7.64 8.16
N SER A 416 31.21 -8.41 7.37
CA SER A 416 31.66 -9.17 6.21
C SER A 416 31.27 -8.41 4.94
N PRO A 417 31.95 -8.64 3.81
CA PRO A 417 31.49 -8.11 2.51
C PRO A 417 30.06 -8.54 2.19
N ALA A 418 29.30 -7.64 1.54
CA ALA A 418 27.93 -7.91 1.10
C ALA A 418 27.88 -8.87 -0.12
N ALA A 419 28.98 -9.03 -0.84
CA ALA A 419 29.13 -9.99 -1.94
C ALA A 419 30.39 -10.83 -1.74
N VAL A 420 30.27 -12.16 -1.89
CA VAL A 420 31.38 -13.10 -1.65
C VAL A 420 31.34 -14.20 -2.72
N THR A 421 32.48 -14.44 -3.37
CA THR A 421 32.68 -15.60 -4.25
C THR A 421 33.46 -16.69 -3.51
N LYS A 422 33.00 -17.93 -3.57
CA LYS A 422 33.63 -19.09 -2.89
C LYS A 422 33.66 -20.30 -3.79
N LYS A 423 34.80 -21.03 -3.76
CA LYS A 423 34.90 -22.34 -4.42
C LYS A 423 33.95 -23.33 -3.75
N GLN A 424 33.43 -24.27 -4.56
CA GLN A 424 32.56 -25.34 -4.07
C GLN A 424 33.21 -26.10 -2.90
N GLY A 425 32.40 -26.42 -1.89
CA GLY A 425 32.85 -27.17 -0.71
C GLY A 425 33.64 -26.33 0.32
N LYS A 426 34.02 -25.10 0.05
CA LYS A 426 34.71 -24.23 1.00
C LYS A 426 33.72 -23.53 1.94
N SER A 427 34.13 -23.36 3.18
CA SER A 427 33.36 -22.62 4.19
C SER A 427 33.55 -21.11 4.07
N PHE A 428 32.55 -20.34 4.51
CA PHE A 428 32.66 -18.90 4.72
C PHE A 428 31.89 -18.47 5.97
N THR A 429 32.25 -17.31 6.50
CA THR A 429 31.66 -16.82 7.76
C THR A 429 31.06 -15.43 7.50
N ILE A 430 29.79 -15.27 7.83
CA ILE A 430 29.08 -14.00 7.86
C ILE A 430 29.19 -13.40 9.26
N LYS A 431 29.69 -12.17 9.36
CA LYS A 431 29.83 -11.44 10.63
C LYS A 431 28.97 -10.18 10.59
N ALA A 432 28.28 -9.89 11.69
CA ALA A 432 27.46 -8.69 11.82
C ALA A 432 27.54 -8.10 13.24
N LYS A 433 27.14 -6.83 13.37
CA LYS A 433 27.06 -6.11 14.64
C LYS A 433 25.72 -5.37 14.72
N MET A 434 25.04 -5.48 15.85
CA MET A 434 23.80 -4.81 16.18
C MET A 434 24.06 -3.55 16.99
N ARG A 435 23.33 -2.47 16.70
CA ARG A 435 23.36 -1.24 17.51
C ARG A 435 21.92 -0.78 17.82
N PRO A 436 21.59 -0.48 19.09
CA PRO A 436 22.42 -0.68 20.30
C PRO A 436 22.74 -2.17 20.55
N GLY A 437 24.00 -2.45 20.86
CA GLY A 437 24.50 -3.81 21.06
C GLY A 437 24.29 -4.32 22.48
N LYS A 438 23.79 -5.57 22.62
CA LYS A 438 23.64 -6.27 23.89
C LYS A 438 24.04 -7.72 23.70
N LYS A 439 24.64 -8.35 24.73
CA LYS A 439 24.88 -9.81 24.79
C LYS A 439 23.53 -10.52 24.93
N GLY A 440 23.38 -11.67 24.29
CA GLY A 440 22.24 -12.56 24.48
C GLY A 440 21.00 -12.26 23.59
N LEU A 441 21.05 -11.30 22.66
CA LEU A 441 19.98 -11.12 21.69
C LEU A 441 19.88 -12.34 20.77
N THR A 442 18.67 -12.81 20.52
CA THR A 442 18.44 -13.90 19.57
C THR A 442 18.63 -13.37 18.14
N VAL A 443 19.36 -14.10 17.32
CA VAL A 443 19.66 -13.74 15.94
C VAL A 443 19.40 -14.92 15.03
N TRP A 444 18.63 -14.70 13.98
CA TRP A 444 18.39 -15.67 12.92
C TRP A 444 19.32 -15.40 11.74
N HIS A 445 19.85 -16.47 11.20
CA HIS A 445 20.49 -16.51 9.89
C HIS A 445 19.50 -17.08 8.90
N GLN A 446 19.15 -16.32 7.87
CA GLN A 446 18.14 -16.68 6.89
C GLN A 446 18.73 -16.74 5.49
N VAL A 447 18.22 -17.65 4.68
CA VAL A 447 18.49 -17.77 3.24
C VAL A 447 17.19 -17.52 2.47
N LEU A 448 17.29 -16.81 1.36
CA LEU A 448 16.17 -16.62 0.44
C LEU A 448 15.89 -17.94 -0.30
N VAL A 449 14.65 -18.42 -0.22
CA VAL A 449 14.23 -19.67 -0.86
C VAL A 449 13.58 -19.39 -2.20
N ASN A 450 12.66 -18.40 -2.24
CA ASN A 450 11.93 -18.02 -3.42
C ASN A 450 11.73 -16.49 -3.45
N GLY A 451 11.71 -15.93 -4.66
CA GLY A 451 11.32 -14.54 -4.90
C GLY A 451 12.46 -13.54 -4.73
N ASP A 452 12.10 -12.33 -4.52
CA ASP A 452 12.94 -11.15 -4.37
C ASP A 452 13.41 -10.98 -2.92
N PRO A 453 14.59 -10.40 -2.64
CA PRO A 453 15.08 -10.18 -1.27
C PRO A 453 14.16 -9.36 -0.37
N GLU A 454 13.28 -8.54 -0.91
CA GLU A 454 12.39 -7.67 -0.14
C GLU A 454 11.04 -8.35 0.17
N THR A 455 10.50 -9.10 -0.79
CA THR A 455 9.17 -9.71 -0.70
C THR A 455 9.17 -11.23 -0.68
N GLY A 456 10.33 -11.84 -0.93
CA GLY A 456 10.47 -13.29 -1.06
C GLY A 456 10.46 -14.05 0.25
N GLU A 457 10.36 -15.37 0.13
CA GLU A 457 10.32 -16.28 1.25
C GLU A 457 11.73 -16.51 1.84
N TRP A 458 11.92 -16.13 3.10
CA TRP A 458 13.16 -16.32 3.85
C TRP A 458 13.04 -17.48 4.84
N ARG A 459 13.87 -18.49 4.67
CA ARG A 459 13.96 -19.62 5.59
C ARG A 459 15.09 -19.43 6.60
N THR A 460 14.79 -19.57 7.89
CA THR A 460 15.81 -19.58 8.95
C THR A 460 16.61 -20.88 8.91
N ILE A 461 17.92 -20.76 8.71
CA ILE A 461 18.86 -21.88 8.64
C ILE A 461 19.83 -21.95 9.83
N GLY A 462 19.78 -20.97 10.72
CA GLY A 462 20.56 -20.96 11.94
C GLY A 462 20.07 -19.93 12.93
N THR A 463 20.21 -20.26 14.23
CA THR A 463 19.87 -19.37 15.33
C THR A 463 21.03 -19.32 16.31
N LYS A 464 21.44 -18.12 16.71
CA LYS A 464 22.46 -17.88 17.71
C LYS A 464 22.13 -16.71 18.61
N LYS A 465 22.89 -16.53 19.70
CA LYS A 465 22.81 -15.34 20.54
C LYS A 465 24.02 -14.44 20.33
N THR A 466 23.81 -13.12 20.37
CA THR A 466 24.88 -12.13 20.24
C THR A 466 25.88 -12.25 21.38
N GLN A 467 27.14 -11.97 21.07
CA GLN A 467 28.25 -11.78 22.05
C GLN A 467 28.22 -10.35 22.62
N ALA A 468 29.15 -10.05 23.50
CA ALA A 468 29.33 -8.70 24.04
C ALA A 468 29.45 -7.65 22.91
N GLY A 469 28.83 -6.47 23.11
CA GLY A 469 28.78 -5.41 22.11
C GLY A 469 27.91 -5.72 20.91
N GLY A 470 27.02 -6.73 20.96
CA GLY A 470 26.07 -7.06 19.90
C GLY A 470 26.68 -7.72 18.67
N LYS A 471 27.86 -8.33 18.77
CA LYS A 471 28.53 -9.04 17.67
C LYS A 471 27.96 -10.44 17.48
N ILE A 472 27.93 -10.93 16.24
CA ILE A 472 27.48 -12.26 15.84
C ILE A 472 28.26 -12.78 14.65
N SER A 473 28.43 -14.10 14.55
CA SER A 473 28.98 -14.75 13.35
C SER A 473 28.28 -16.07 13.06
N PHE A 474 28.02 -16.33 11.78
CA PHE A 474 27.48 -17.58 11.25
C PHE A 474 28.44 -18.14 10.21
N THR A 475 28.84 -19.40 10.36
CA THR A 475 29.69 -20.09 9.39
C THR A 475 28.87 -21.09 8.60
N ILE A 476 28.89 -20.94 7.29
CA ILE A 476 28.34 -21.89 6.33
C ILE A 476 29.48 -22.86 5.98
N LYS A 477 29.32 -24.13 6.37
CA LYS A 477 30.40 -25.11 6.30
C LYS A 477 30.73 -25.59 4.89
N LYS A 478 29.73 -25.69 4.01
CA LYS A 478 29.89 -26.14 2.61
C LYS A 478 29.06 -25.28 1.69
N ALA A 479 29.69 -24.56 0.78
CA ALA A 479 29.02 -23.88 -0.31
C ALA A 479 28.85 -24.88 -1.46
N THR A 480 27.62 -25.20 -1.83
CA THR A 480 27.26 -26.19 -2.88
C THR A 480 25.90 -25.87 -3.48
N PRO A 481 25.63 -26.21 -4.75
CA PRO A 481 26.58 -26.66 -5.78
C PRO A 481 27.31 -25.49 -6.46
N ALA A 482 28.30 -25.80 -7.28
CA ALA A 482 28.97 -24.83 -8.16
C ALA A 482 27.98 -24.20 -9.14
N GLY A 483 28.22 -22.95 -9.53
CA GLY A 483 27.33 -22.18 -10.42
C GLY A 483 26.11 -21.58 -9.72
N SER A 484 25.94 -21.81 -8.41
CA SER A 484 24.80 -21.32 -7.64
C SER A 484 25.07 -19.98 -6.98
N SER A 485 24.04 -19.17 -6.85
CA SER A 485 24.06 -17.92 -6.06
C SER A 485 23.01 -18.01 -4.95
N TYR A 486 23.42 -17.65 -3.74
CA TYR A 486 22.58 -17.62 -2.56
C TYR A 486 22.51 -16.24 -1.96
N LEU A 487 21.35 -15.85 -1.50
CA LEU A 487 21.14 -14.60 -0.77
C LEU A 487 20.85 -14.92 0.69
N TYR A 488 21.58 -14.25 1.59
CA TYR A 488 21.46 -14.42 3.04
C TYR A 488 21.14 -13.08 3.70
N ARG A 489 20.50 -13.14 4.86
CA ARG A 489 20.34 -12.00 5.78
C ARG A 489 20.44 -12.43 7.23
N ILE A 490 20.75 -11.46 8.09
CA ILE A 490 20.80 -11.61 9.54
C ILE A 490 19.64 -10.81 10.13
N VAL A 491 18.80 -11.46 10.93
CA VAL A 491 17.65 -10.84 11.59
C VAL A 491 17.85 -10.94 13.11
N VAL A 492 17.87 -9.80 13.79
CA VAL A 492 17.81 -9.79 15.25
C VAL A 492 16.36 -9.85 15.70
N VAL A 493 16.07 -10.75 16.64
CA VAL A 493 14.73 -11.01 17.13
C VAL A 493 14.64 -10.68 18.61
N ASP A 494 13.63 -9.92 18.99
CA ASP A 494 13.31 -9.62 20.37
C ASP A 494 11.80 -9.87 20.55
N ASP A 495 11.43 -10.61 21.59
CA ASP A 495 10.05 -10.99 21.89
C ASP A 495 9.24 -11.44 20.64
N ARG A 496 9.77 -12.40 19.88
CA ARG A 496 9.18 -12.94 18.62
C ARG A 496 9.07 -11.96 17.43
N GLN A 497 9.56 -10.73 17.58
CA GLN A 497 9.49 -9.70 16.55
C GLN A 497 10.85 -9.43 15.93
N ALA A 498 10.91 -9.15 14.64
CA ALA A 498 12.12 -8.65 14.00
C ALA A 498 12.44 -7.25 14.53
N ALA A 499 13.50 -7.15 15.31
CA ALA A 499 13.98 -5.90 15.88
C ALA A 499 15.03 -5.21 14.99
N GLY A 500 15.44 -5.84 13.90
CA GLY A 500 16.36 -5.30 12.90
C GLY A 500 16.80 -6.36 11.91
N VAL A 501 17.08 -5.95 10.69
CA VAL A 501 17.50 -6.82 9.58
C VAL A 501 18.77 -6.24 8.95
N SER A 502 19.71 -7.09 8.58
CA SER A 502 20.92 -6.68 7.86
C SER A 502 20.63 -6.39 6.39
N PRO A 503 21.52 -5.67 5.69
CA PRO A 503 21.61 -5.75 4.23
C PRO A 503 21.73 -7.22 3.78
N VAL A 504 21.32 -7.49 2.55
CA VAL A 504 21.44 -8.81 1.93
C VAL A 504 22.90 -9.12 1.62
N ILE A 505 23.29 -10.38 1.78
CA ILE A 505 24.63 -10.88 1.49
C ILE A 505 24.50 -11.86 0.33
N ALA A 506 25.10 -11.52 -0.81
CA ALA A 506 25.15 -12.39 -1.98
C ALA A 506 26.38 -13.31 -1.93
N VAL A 507 26.17 -14.61 -2.08
CA VAL A 507 27.24 -15.60 -2.13
C VAL A 507 27.17 -16.36 -3.45
N THR A 508 28.19 -16.22 -4.29
CA THR A 508 28.34 -16.96 -5.55
C THR A 508 29.28 -18.12 -5.31
N VAL A 509 28.91 -19.32 -5.71
CA VAL A 509 29.72 -20.56 -5.62
C VAL A 509 30.31 -20.86 -7.00
N THR A 510 31.63 -20.88 -7.08
CA THR A 510 32.39 -21.21 -8.30
C THR A 510 33.08 -22.56 -8.18
#